data_2e1b48e204dbaba85361d2d57b836c10
#
_entry.id   2e1b48e204dbaba85361d2d57b836c10
#
_cell.length_a   1.000
_cell.length_b   1.000
_cell.length_c   1.000
_cell.angle_alpha   90.00
_cell.angle_beta   90.00
_cell.angle_gamma   90.00
#
_symmetry.space_group_name_H-M   'P 1'
#
loop_
_entity.id
_entity.type
_entity.pdbx_description
1 polymer ?
#
loop_
_entity_poly.entity_id
_entity_poly.type
_entity_poly.pdbx_seq_one_letter_code
_entity_poly.pdbx_strand_id
1 'polypeptide(L)'
;MIKQKKLWDNILTVIMALLCLLWIYPIVLILLNSLKKEGTFTTSTVFQLPTSETFAGLSNYVYGVIKMGFLSSLGYSLVITVSSVALILLCCSMTGWYLTRVNNKLSKFMNLLIVFSMVVPFQMVMFTLSKTADTLKLNTPWNICIIYLGFGAGLAVFMFTGFMKSVPMEIEGICGLGQ
;
A
#
# COMPACT_ATOMS: atom_id res chain seq x y z
N MET A 1 -5.75 -34.86 26.69
CA MET A 1 -5.59 -34.14 25.42
C MET A 1 -5.88 -32.65 25.51
N ILE A 2 -6.95 -32.17 26.16
CA ILE A 2 -7.33 -30.74 26.22
C ILE A 2 -6.28 -29.89 26.98
N LYS A 3 -5.70 -30.38 28.06
CA LYS A 3 -4.67 -29.65 28.85
C LYS A 3 -3.35 -29.45 28.08
N GLN A 4 -2.94 -30.41 27.28
CA GLN A 4 -1.73 -30.31 26.45
C GLN A 4 -1.91 -29.30 25.32
N LYS A 5 -3.08 -29.27 24.68
CA LYS A 5 -3.40 -28.30 23.65
C LYS A 5 -3.32 -26.86 24.19
N LYS A 6 -3.88 -26.61 25.36
CA LYS A 6 -3.84 -25.29 26.03
C LYS A 6 -2.41 -24.85 26.39
N LEU A 7 -1.51 -25.80 26.73
CA LEU A 7 -0.11 -25.49 26.99
C LEU A 7 0.63 -25.04 25.71
N TRP A 8 0.42 -25.76 24.60
CA TRP A 8 0.99 -25.40 23.31
C TRP A 8 0.48 -24.05 22.81
N ASP A 9 -0.82 -23.77 22.97
CA ASP A 9 -1.43 -22.50 22.59
C ASP A 9 -0.82 -21.33 23.39
N ASN A 10 -0.57 -21.52 24.70
CA ASN A 10 0.08 -20.51 25.53
C ASN A 10 1.54 -20.29 25.13
N ILE A 11 2.30 -21.35 24.85
CA ILE A 11 3.70 -21.25 24.38
C ILE A 11 3.74 -20.48 23.05
N LEU A 12 2.87 -20.83 22.11
CA LEU A 12 2.78 -20.17 20.81
C LEU A 12 2.43 -18.69 20.98
N THR A 13 1.50 -18.37 21.88
CA THR A 13 1.14 -16.97 22.18
C THR A 13 2.31 -16.17 22.72
N VAL A 14 3.11 -16.76 23.63
CA VAL A 14 4.30 -16.10 24.16
C VAL A 14 5.35 -15.87 23.08
N ILE A 15 5.60 -16.89 22.24
CA ILE A 15 6.54 -16.77 21.11
C ILE A 15 6.08 -15.66 20.16
N MET A 16 4.80 -15.65 19.79
CA MET A 16 4.24 -14.61 18.92
C MET A 16 4.33 -13.22 19.53
N ALA A 17 4.08 -13.09 20.85
CA ALA A 17 4.24 -11.83 21.57
C ALA A 17 5.69 -11.32 21.54
N LEU A 18 6.66 -12.20 21.76
CA LEU A 18 8.09 -11.86 21.66
C LEU A 18 8.48 -11.42 20.23
N LEU A 19 7.99 -12.13 19.22
CA LEU A 19 8.20 -11.72 17.82
C LEU A 19 7.57 -10.35 17.53
N CYS A 20 6.35 -10.08 18.01
CA CYS A 20 5.72 -8.76 17.86
C CYS A 20 6.56 -7.65 18.53
N LEU A 21 7.08 -7.88 19.72
CA LEU A 21 7.98 -6.92 20.39
C LEU A 21 9.24 -6.67 19.58
N LEU A 22 9.83 -7.72 18.99
CA LEU A 22 11.00 -7.59 18.11
C LEU A 22 10.68 -6.75 16.86
N TRP A 23 9.48 -6.91 16.28
CA TRP A 23 9.05 -6.12 15.12
C TRP A 23 8.71 -4.67 15.45
N ILE A 24 8.24 -4.39 16.67
CA ILE A 24 7.95 -3.02 17.15
C ILE A 24 9.23 -2.29 17.51
N TYR A 25 10.28 -3.00 17.90
CA TYR A 25 11.55 -2.42 18.37
C TYR A 25 12.16 -1.35 17.42
N PRO A 26 12.27 -1.55 16.10
CA PRO A 26 12.78 -0.50 15.19
C PRO A 26 11.93 0.77 15.22
N ILE A 27 10.61 0.65 15.37
CA ILE A 27 9.70 1.81 15.44
C ILE A 27 9.97 2.61 16.72
N VAL A 28 10.16 1.91 17.85
CA VAL A 28 10.53 2.56 19.13
C VAL A 28 11.87 3.28 18.99
N LEU A 29 12.86 2.66 18.34
CA LEU A 29 14.16 3.31 18.08
C LEU A 29 14.01 4.58 17.24
N ILE A 30 13.20 4.57 16.19
CA ILE A 30 12.94 5.77 15.38
C ILE A 30 12.31 6.86 16.23
N LEU A 31 11.31 6.54 17.03
CA LEU A 31 10.66 7.50 17.93
C LEU A 31 11.62 8.08 18.96
N LEU A 32 12.44 7.25 19.60
CA LEU A 32 13.44 7.71 20.58
C LEU A 32 14.49 8.63 19.93
N ASN A 33 14.98 8.26 18.75
CA ASN A 33 15.99 9.04 18.06
C ASN A 33 15.41 10.33 17.45
N SER A 34 14.12 10.37 17.07
CA SER A 34 13.47 11.59 16.60
C SER A 34 13.42 12.72 17.65
N LEU A 35 13.56 12.37 18.93
CA LEU A 35 13.62 13.32 20.04
C LEU A 35 15.03 13.81 20.36
N LYS A 36 16.08 13.33 19.65
CA LYS A 36 17.46 13.76 19.86
C LYS A 36 17.84 14.92 18.95
N LYS A 37 18.80 15.74 19.42
CA LYS A 37 19.40 16.82 18.63
C LYS A 37 20.16 16.29 17.43
N GLU A 38 20.09 16.96 16.29
CA GLU A 38 20.68 16.54 15.01
C GLU A 38 22.18 16.21 15.09
N GLY A 39 22.97 16.98 15.83
CA GLY A 39 24.42 16.75 15.98
C GLY A 39 24.81 15.57 16.85
N THR A 40 23.88 14.93 17.57
CA THR A 40 24.20 13.85 18.52
C THR A 40 24.27 12.47 17.88
N PHE A 41 23.82 12.30 16.63
CA PHE A 41 23.88 11.02 15.91
C PHE A 41 25.30 10.54 15.61
N THR A 42 26.27 11.45 15.57
CA THR A 42 27.69 11.12 15.37
C THR A 42 28.40 10.75 16.67
N THR A 43 27.88 11.17 17.83
CA THR A 43 28.55 11.00 19.13
C THR A 43 27.82 10.01 20.04
N SER A 44 26.53 9.73 19.81
CA SER A 44 25.73 8.77 20.59
C SER A 44 25.31 7.58 19.73
N THR A 45 25.20 6.41 20.38
CA THR A 45 24.65 5.21 19.71
C THR A 45 23.15 5.34 19.52
N VAL A 46 22.61 4.69 18.47
CA VAL A 46 21.19 4.67 18.16
C VAL A 46 20.34 4.10 19.30
N PHE A 47 20.92 3.22 20.09
CA PHE A 47 20.26 2.54 21.23
C PHE A 47 20.22 3.35 22.52
N GLN A 48 21.01 4.41 22.60
CA GLN A 48 21.12 5.23 23.81
C GLN A 48 19.86 6.08 23.97
N LEU A 49 19.30 6.13 25.17
CA LEU A 49 18.15 6.99 25.48
C LEU A 49 18.55 8.48 25.39
N PRO A 50 17.61 9.37 25.03
CA PRO A 50 17.85 10.81 25.08
C PRO A 50 18.20 11.26 26.51
N THR A 51 19.32 11.94 26.67
CA THR A 51 19.74 12.57 27.92
C THR A 51 19.36 14.06 27.91
N SER A 52 19.42 14.74 29.06
CA SER A 52 19.13 16.19 29.15
C SER A 52 19.95 17.05 28.18
N GLU A 53 21.16 16.61 27.81
CA GLU A 53 22.02 17.32 26.85
C GLU A 53 21.65 17.01 25.38
N THR A 54 21.20 15.79 25.10
CA THR A 54 20.91 15.31 23.74
C THR A 54 19.42 15.45 23.38
N PHE A 55 18.57 15.77 24.33
CA PHE A 55 17.13 15.90 24.12
C PHE A 55 16.77 17.17 23.36
N ALA A 56 16.09 17.04 22.24
CA ALA A 56 15.62 18.12 21.36
C ALA A 56 14.13 18.47 21.58
N GLY A 57 13.41 17.69 22.38
CA GLY A 57 11.96 17.83 22.49
C GLY A 57 11.28 17.59 21.14
N LEU A 58 10.35 18.46 20.78
CA LEU A 58 9.60 18.40 19.53
C LEU A 58 10.20 19.28 18.41
N SER A 59 11.40 19.85 18.60
CA SER A 59 12.00 20.79 17.61
C SER A 59 12.19 20.14 16.24
N ASN A 60 12.56 18.85 16.18
CA ASN A 60 12.73 18.14 14.91
C ASN A 60 11.40 18.02 14.14
N TYR A 61 10.29 17.84 14.87
CA TYR A 61 8.96 17.77 14.25
C TYR A 61 8.51 19.14 13.73
N VAL A 62 8.75 20.20 14.51
CA VAL A 62 8.47 21.58 14.10
C VAL A 62 9.30 21.93 12.86
N TYR A 63 10.57 21.58 12.85
CA TYR A 63 11.44 21.79 11.70
C TYR A 63 10.93 21.03 10.47
N GLY A 64 10.55 19.74 10.61
CA GLY A 64 9.99 18.93 9.54
C GLY A 64 8.70 19.53 8.95
N VAL A 65 7.80 20.00 9.82
CA VAL A 65 6.53 20.61 9.38
C VAL A 65 6.74 21.93 8.66
N ILE A 66 7.55 22.82 9.24
CA ILE A 66 7.68 24.20 8.74
C ILE A 66 8.73 24.31 7.64
N LYS A 67 9.95 23.77 7.85
CA LYS A 67 11.08 23.98 6.94
C LYS A 67 11.17 22.96 5.81
N MET A 68 10.75 21.70 6.03
CA MET A 68 10.77 20.66 5.00
C MET A 68 9.50 20.64 4.14
N GLY A 69 8.53 21.52 4.36
CA GLY A 69 7.31 21.59 3.56
C GLY A 69 6.40 20.38 3.70
N PHE A 70 6.39 19.73 4.89
CA PHE A 70 5.63 18.51 5.14
C PHE A 70 4.16 18.63 4.76
N LEU A 71 3.50 19.75 5.07
CA LEU A 71 2.08 19.95 4.76
C LEU A 71 1.80 19.97 3.25
N SER A 72 2.69 20.59 2.46
CA SER A 72 2.57 20.58 0.99
C SER A 72 2.75 19.16 0.44
N SER A 73 3.76 18.42 0.93
CA SER A 73 4.01 17.04 0.53
C SER A 73 2.85 16.11 0.91
N LEU A 74 2.28 16.31 2.10
CA LEU A 74 1.09 15.59 2.56
C LEU A 74 -0.12 15.87 1.65
N GLY A 75 -0.33 17.15 1.28
CA GLY A 75 -1.39 17.56 0.35
C GLY A 75 -1.26 16.84 -1.01
N TYR A 76 -0.07 16.85 -1.61
CA TYR A 76 0.18 16.11 -2.86
C TYR A 76 -0.05 14.60 -2.69
N SER A 77 0.42 14.01 -1.59
CA SER A 77 0.21 12.58 -1.31
C SER A 77 -1.28 12.23 -1.20
N LEU A 78 -2.07 13.07 -0.54
CA LEU A 78 -3.53 12.87 -0.45
C LEU A 78 -4.20 12.95 -1.82
N VAL A 79 -3.88 13.98 -2.62
CA VAL A 79 -4.44 14.13 -3.97
C VAL A 79 -4.09 12.93 -4.84
N ILE A 80 -2.83 12.51 -4.86
CA ILE A 80 -2.37 11.35 -5.64
C ILE A 80 -3.09 10.09 -5.17
N THR A 81 -3.18 9.87 -3.87
CA THR A 81 -3.83 8.67 -3.32
C THR A 81 -5.32 8.63 -3.67
N VAL A 82 -6.04 9.70 -3.38
CA VAL A 82 -7.50 9.74 -3.63
C VAL A 82 -7.81 9.59 -5.11
N SER A 83 -7.10 10.32 -5.98
CA SER A 83 -7.32 10.24 -7.43
C SER A 83 -6.97 8.86 -7.99
N SER A 84 -5.86 8.27 -7.56
CA SER A 84 -5.44 6.93 -8.01
C SER A 84 -6.42 5.85 -7.55
N VAL A 85 -6.82 5.88 -6.29
CA VAL A 85 -7.78 4.90 -5.74
C VAL A 85 -9.14 5.04 -6.43
N ALA A 86 -9.64 6.25 -6.61
CA ALA A 86 -10.91 6.48 -7.32
C ALA A 86 -10.86 5.94 -8.76
N LEU A 87 -9.77 6.21 -9.49
CA LEU A 87 -9.59 5.74 -10.85
C LEU A 87 -9.48 4.21 -10.91
N ILE A 88 -8.72 3.59 -10.00
CA ILE A 88 -8.59 2.13 -9.90
C ILE A 88 -9.95 1.50 -9.59
N LEU A 89 -10.68 2.03 -8.60
CA LEU A 89 -11.99 1.49 -8.24
C LEU A 89 -12.98 1.55 -9.41
N LEU A 90 -13.07 2.68 -10.08
CA LEU A 90 -13.97 2.84 -11.22
C LEU A 90 -13.60 1.91 -12.39
N CYS A 91 -12.37 1.99 -12.88
CA CYS A 91 -11.96 1.21 -14.04
C CYS A 91 -11.91 -0.29 -13.77
N CYS A 92 -11.37 -0.69 -12.63
CA CYS A 92 -11.18 -2.11 -12.32
C CYS A 92 -12.47 -2.81 -11.89
N SER A 93 -13.43 -2.10 -11.24
CA SER A 93 -14.73 -2.69 -10.92
C SER A 93 -15.56 -2.95 -12.18
N MET A 94 -15.60 -2.00 -13.11
CA MET A 94 -16.27 -2.17 -14.41
C MET A 94 -15.62 -3.30 -15.23
N THR A 95 -14.30 -3.36 -15.25
CA THR A 95 -13.55 -4.43 -15.92
C THR A 95 -13.83 -5.79 -15.26
N GLY A 96 -13.79 -5.85 -13.94
CA GLY A 96 -14.06 -7.09 -13.18
C GLY A 96 -15.47 -7.61 -13.39
N TRP A 97 -16.46 -6.72 -13.42
CA TRP A 97 -17.84 -7.06 -13.77
C TRP A 97 -17.94 -7.63 -15.20
N TYR A 98 -17.39 -6.92 -16.19
CA TYR A 98 -17.41 -7.36 -17.58
C TYR A 98 -16.76 -8.73 -17.76
N LEU A 99 -15.57 -8.94 -17.20
CA LEU A 99 -14.82 -10.21 -17.32
C LEU A 99 -15.53 -11.39 -16.64
N THR A 100 -16.38 -11.11 -15.64
CA THR A 100 -17.13 -12.15 -14.93
C THR A 100 -18.42 -12.49 -15.65
N ARG A 101 -19.13 -11.50 -16.22
CA ARG A 101 -20.45 -11.68 -16.83
C ARG A 101 -20.37 -12.05 -18.32
N VAL A 102 -19.38 -11.57 -19.04
CA VAL A 102 -19.23 -11.84 -20.48
C VAL A 102 -18.29 -13.03 -20.70
N ASN A 103 -18.87 -14.18 -21.01
CA ASN A 103 -18.11 -15.42 -21.23
C ASN A 103 -17.76 -15.62 -22.72
N ASN A 104 -16.81 -14.83 -23.22
CA ASN A 104 -16.28 -14.99 -24.60
C ASN A 104 -14.77 -15.25 -24.58
N LYS A 105 -14.20 -15.57 -25.76
CA LYS A 105 -12.75 -15.85 -25.89
C LYS A 105 -11.89 -14.63 -25.56
N LEU A 106 -12.37 -13.42 -25.89
CA LEU A 106 -11.67 -12.17 -25.61
C LEU A 106 -11.60 -11.92 -24.09
N SER A 107 -12.73 -12.09 -23.38
CA SER A 107 -12.78 -11.92 -21.93
C SER A 107 -11.82 -12.88 -21.20
N LYS A 108 -11.77 -14.14 -21.64
CA LYS A 108 -10.84 -15.13 -21.08
C LYS A 108 -9.38 -14.75 -21.31
N PHE A 109 -9.07 -14.28 -22.54
CA PHE A 109 -7.73 -13.84 -22.89
C PHE A 109 -7.32 -12.59 -22.09
N MET A 110 -8.20 -11.59 -21.97
CA MET A 110 -7.95 -10.39 -21.18
C MET A 110 -7.73 -10.72 -19.69
N ASN A 111 -8.56 -11.61 -19.13
CA ASN A 111 -8.38 -12.06 -17.76
C ASN A 111 -7.02 -12.75 -17.54
N LEU A 112 -6.58 -13.57 -18.50
CA LEU A 112 -5.26 -14.20 -18.46
C LEU A 112 -4.14 -13.16 -18.48
N LEU A 113 -4.21 -12.16 -19.35
CA LEU A 113 -3.23 -11.07 -19.43
C LEU A 113 -3.14 -10.28 -18.12
N ILE A 114 -4.30 -9.97 -17.53
CA ILE A 114 -4.37 -9.24 -16.26
C ILE A 114 -3.74 -10.05 -15.12
N VAL A 115 -4.06 -11.33 -15.02
CA VAL A 115 -3.43 -12.21 -14.01
C VAL A 115 -1.93 -12.35 -14.28
N PHE A 116 -1.51 -12.47 -15.54
CA PHE A 116 -0.10 -12.53 -15.90
C PHE A 116 0.66 -11.26 -15.47
N SER A 117 0.04 -10.09 -15.58
CA SER A 117 0.67 -8.83 -15.16
C SER A 117 1.03 -8.79 -13.66
N MET A 118 0.34 -9.55 -12.83
CA MET A 118 0.64 -9.64 -11.39
C MET A 118 1.92 -10.43 -11.09
N VAL A 119 2.31 -11.32 -12.00
CA VAL A 119 3.51 -12.17 -11.83
C VAL A 119 4.79 -11.39 -12.11
N VAL A 120 4.69 -10.32 -12.90
CA VAL A 120 5.85 -9.48 -13.24
C VAL A 120 6.26 -8.62 -12.04
N PRO A 121 7.47 -8.84 -11.46
CA PRO A 121 7.95 -8.04 -10.34
C PRO A 121 8.13 -6.57 -10.74
N PHE A 122 7.71 -5.66 -9.86
CA PHE A 122 7.87 -4.21 -10.10
C PHE A 122 9.31 -3.83 -10.42
N GLN A 123 10.27 -4.43 -9.73
CA GLN A 123 11.69 -4.16 -9.89
C GLN A 123 12.21 -4.38 -11.32
N MET A 124 11.60 -5.31 -12.06
CA MET A 124 11.98 -5.59 -13.45
C MET A 124 11.55 -4.48 -14.42
N VAL A 125 10.45 -3.80 -14.13
CA VAL A 125 9.84 -2.81 -15.03
C VAL A 125 10.06 -1.37 -14.57
N MET A 126 10.55 -1.12 -13.36
CA MET A 126 10.58 0.22 -12.76
C MET A 126 11.37 1.25 -13.56
N PHE A 127 12.54 0.89 -14.13
CA PHE A 127 13.35 1.80 -14.92
C PHE A 127 12.68 2.15 -16.25
N THR A 128 12.16 1.13 -16.95
CA THR A 128 11.43 1.33 -18.20
C THR A 128 10.16 2.12 -17.98
N LEU A 129 9.42 1.81 -16.91
CA LEU A 129 8.22 2.51 -16.51
C LEU A 129 8.51 3.98 -16.19
N SER A 130 9.56 4.25 -15.41
CA SER A 130 9.98 5.62 -15.07
C SER A 130 10.35 6.43 -16.33
N LYS A 131 11.12 5.84 -17.25
CA LYS A 131 11.48 6.48 -18.51
C LYS A 131 10.25 6.74 -19.40
N THR A 132 9.33 5.79 -19.49
CA THR A 132 8.08 5.94 -20.23
C THR A 132 7.21 7.03 -19.63
N ALA A 133 7.09 7.05 -18.30
CA ALA A 133 6.37 8.08 -17.56
C ALA A 133 6.92 9.48 -17.82
N ASP A 134 8.23 9.61 -17.84
CA ASP A 134 8.91 10.88 -18.13
C ASP A 134 8.66 11.32 -19.59
N THR A 135 8.82 10.42 -20.54
CA THR A 135 8.56 10.68 -21.97
C THR A 135 7.13 11.11 -22.24
N LEU A 136 6.16 10.50 -21.56
CA LEU A 136 4.73 10.80 -21.69
C LEU A 136 4.26 11.95 -20.77
N LYS A 137 5.17 12.55 -19.98
CA LYS A 137 4.88 13.58 -18.97
C LYS A 137 3.84 13.14 -17.94
N LEU A 138 3.86 11.85 -17.57
CA LEU A 138 2.97 11.27 -16.56
C LEU A 138 3.58 11.27 -15.16
N ASN A 139 4.78 11.82 -15.00
CA ASN A 139 5.52 11.93 -13.73
C ASN A 139 5.11 13.14 -12.88
N THR A 140 4.00 13.80 -13.21
CA THR A 140 3.46 14.91 -12.44
C THR A 140 2.46 14.43 -11.38
N PRO A 141 2.25 15.16 -10.26
CA PRO A 141 1.28 14.78 -9.24
C PRO A 141 -0.15 14.57 -9.76
N TRP A 142 -0.50 15.23 -10.87
CA TRP A 142 -1.83 15.16 -11.47
C TRP A 142 -2.01 13.95 -12.41
N ASN A 143 -0.95 13.51 -13.08
CA ASN A 143 -1.02 12.47 -14.10
C ASN A 143 -0.52 11.10 -13.62
N ILE A 144 0.20 11.07 -12.49
CA ILE A 144 0.80 9.83 -11.96
C ILE A 144 -0.26 8.76 -11.60
N CYS A 145 -1.50 9.17 -11.36
CA CYS A 145 -2.62 8.26 -11.10
C CYS A 145 -2.87 7.28 -12.27
N ILE A 146 -2.52 7.67 -13.51
CA ILE A 146 -2.62 6.78 -14.68
C ILE A 146 -1.61 5.64 -14.58
N ILE A 147 -0.40 5.94 -14.11
CA ILE A 147 0.64 4.92 -13.89
C ILE A 147 0.22 3.96 -12.78
N TYR A 148 -0.32 4.51 -11.68
CA TYR A 148 -0.82 3.70 -10.58
C TYR A 148 -2.02 2.83 -10.98
N LEU A 149 -2.90 3.32 -11.89
CA LEU A 149 -3.96 2.50 -12.47
C LEU A 149 -3.35 1.31 -13.21
N GLY A 150 -2.39 1.54 -14.12
CA GLY A 150 -1.76 0.47 -14.89
C GLY A 150 -1.11 -0.58 -14.00
N PHE A 151 -0.45 -0.14 -12.94
CA PHE A 151 0.25 -1.03 -12.01
C PHE A 151 -0.70 -1.76 -11.04
N GLY A 152 -1.73 -1.06 -10.56
CA GLY A 152 -2.71 -1.61 -9.63
C GLY A 152 -3.80 -2.45 -10.27
N ALA A 153 -3.99 -2.34 -11.59
CA ALA A 153 -5.10 -2.97 -12.31
C ALA A 153 -5.09 -4.51 -12.18
N GLY A 154 -3.91 -5.14 -12.22
CA GLY A 154 -3.80 -6.60 -12.14
C GLY A 154 -4.47 -7.16 -10.88
N LEU A 155 -4.01 -6.72 -9.71
CA LEU A 155 -4.54 -7.16 -8.43
C LEU A 155 -5.99 -6.71 -8.22
N ALA A 156 -6.31 -5.46 -8.56
CA ALA A 156 -7.65 -4.92 -8.35
C ALA A 156 -8.70 -5.67 -9.18
N VAL A 157 -8.45 -5.90 -10.48
CA VAL A 157 -9.38 -6.65 -11.34
C VAL A 157 -9.50 -8.10 -10.87
N PHE A 158 -8.40 -8.73 -10.46
CA PHE A 158 -8.45 -10.08 -9.89
C PHE A 158 -9.35 -10.15 -8.66
N MET A 159 -9.24 -9.19 -7.73
CA MET A 159 -10.09 -9.12 -6.54
C MET A 159 -11.56 -8.86 -6.91
N PHE A 160 -11.82 -7.93 -7.82
CA PHE A 160 -13.18 -7.64 -8.27
C PHE A 160 -13.82 -8.81 -9.00
N THR A 161 -13.10 -9.51 -9.87
CA THR A 161 -13.62 -10.72 -10.54
C THR A 161 -13.92 -11.83 -9.55
N GLY A 162 -13.08 -11.99 -8.52
CA GLY A 162 -13.33 -12.93 -7.44
C GLY A 162 -14.60 -12.61 -6.65
N PHE A 163 -14.75 -11.35 -6.27
CA PHE A 163 -15.95 -10.88 -5.55
C PHE A 163 -17.22 -10.99 -6.41
N MET A 164 -17.18 -10.55 -7.67
CA MET A 164 -18.33 -10.57 -8.58
C MET A 164 -18.86 -11.98 -8.86
N LYS A 165 -18.03 -13.01 -8.79
CA LYS A 165 -18.47 -14.40 -8.90
C LYS A 165 -19.36 -14.84 -7.74
N SER A 166 -19.27 -14.20 -6.58
CA SER A 166 -20.10 -14.50 -5.41
C SER A 166 -21.44 -13.77 -5.40
N VAL A 167 -21.61 -12.76 -6.27
CA VAL A 167 -22.86 -11.99 -6.38
C VAL A 167 -23.83 -12.71 -7.33
N PRO A 168 -25.04 -13.13 -6.86
CA PRO A 168 -26.04 -13.76 -7.69
C PRO A 168 -26.55 -12.84 -8.81
N MET A 169 -26.83 -13.40 -9.99
CA MET A 169 -27.33 -12.61 -11.14
C MET A 169 -28.72 -11.99 -10.91
N GLU A 170 -29.51 -12.60 -10.03
CA GLU A 170 -30.86 -12.14 -9.69
C GLU A 170 -30.85 -10.73 -9.08
N ILE A 171 -29.79 -10.38 -8.34
CA ILE A 171 -29.62 -9.04 -7.74
C ILE A 171 -29.37 -7.99 -8.83
N GLU A 172 -28.65 -8.33 -9.88
CA GLU A 172 -28.38 -7.43 -11.00
C GLU A 172 -29.64 -7.20 -11.86
N GLY A 173 -30.48 -8.23 -12.04
CA GLY A 173 -31.75 -8.14 -12.75
C GLY A 173 -32.76 -7.20 -12.07
N ILE A 174 -32.77 -7.16 -10.75
CA ILE A 174 -33.63 -6.24 -9.98
C ILE A 174 -33.19 -4.79 -10.17
N CYS A 175 -31.91 -4.55 -10.39
CA CYS A 175 -31.36 -3.19 -10.59
C CYS A 175 -31.46 -2.68 -12.05
N GLY A 176 -32.06 -3.46 -12.97
CA GLY A 176 -32.24 -3.07 -14.37
C GLY A 176 -30.96 -3.05 -15.22
N LEU A 177 -29.88 -3.63 -14.72
CA LEU A 177 -28.57 -3.67 -15.39
C LEU A 177 -28.33 -5.00 -16.14
N GLY A 178 -29.31 -5.88 -16.19
CA GLY A 178 -29.18 -7.27 -16.69
C GLY A 178 -29.99 -7.61 -17.94
N GLN A 179 -30.32 -6.64 -18.84
CA GLN A 179 -30.89 -6.93 -20.15
C GLN A 179 -29.93 -6.61 -21.28
#